data_53ede016ee7c2e659563f38365268673
#
_entry.id   53ede016ee7c2e659563f38365268673
#
_cell.length_a   1.000
_cell.length_b   1.000
_cell.length_c   1.000
_cell.angle_alpha   90.00
_cell.angle_beta   90.00
_cell.angle_gamma   90.00
#
_symmetry.space_group_name_H-M   'P 1'
#
loop_
_entity.id
_entity.type
_entity.pdbx_description
1 polymer ?
#
loop_
_entity_poly.entity_id
_entity_poly.type
_entity_poly.pdbx_seq_one_letter_code
_entity_poly.pdbx_strand_id
1 'polypeptide(L)'
;MKTHSGLAFALLAAAAAPALCAEVMAVAPKLPYVYTSWKQFTVADGLPNDHIFAVKVDGPRVWVGTEDGLALIDKATARVVKTWQEKDGLPFKVVTAIDVDPKTGDVWLGLFGGGLARLSGGRFDHWHQLDSGLVSDVVYGVAVENDHVWAATTAGASRFDTKTGEWTVFTEKNAPMEEIWNYAVSYDGQDKVYLAVWGSGVLEYEISSGRWKEYLDPDGEMEIDLYRDDGIIHVIVTGASPADGVLWISTYFGGSRYDGRHWRGYAEQEGGLPSDFNNNIKGRSAQEALYCSDKGLGIVTDAPNEDATWVAYTRDAETGRGRAKVTVGGKVVENVDMPVGVPHSFIIAADVDGDDIWVGTAKGLGWGKGEGYYAGTKERALYTYGQPAPEPMVTAPVAQKAPLAPKRPKGGR
;
A
#
# COMPACT_ATOMS: atom_id res chain seq x y z
N MET A 1 -44.75 34.95 -83.27
CA MET A 1 -45.19 35.79 -82.13
C MET A 1 -45.79 34.85 -81.08
N LYS A 2 -45.39 35.02 -79.87
CA LYS A 2 -45.78 34.32 -78.63
C LYS A 2 -44.88 33.12 -78.30
N THR A 3 -43.91 33.41 -77.49
CA THR A 3 -43.04 32.55 -76.73
C THR A 3 -43.74 31.92 -75.49
N HIS A 4 -43.65 30.65 -75.31
CA HIS A 4 -44.00 30.03 -74.05
C HIS A 4 -42.75 29.42 -73.38
N SER A 5 -42.43 30.01 -72.24
CA SER A 5 -41.39 29.50 -71.35
C SER A 5 -41.94 28.32 -70.57
N GLY A 6 -41.29 27.18 -70.68
CA GLY A 6 -41.52 26.02 -69.81
C GLY A 6 -40.48 25.97 -68.71
N LEU A 7 -40.92 26.08 -67.47
CA LEU A 7 -40.09 25.82 -66.24
C LEU A 7 -39.97 24.33 -66.06
N ALA A 8 -38.71 23.83 -66.06
CA ALA A 8 -38.39 22.47 -65.65
C ALA A 8 -38.10 22.47 -64.14
N PHE A 9 -38.89 21.73 -63.35
CA PHE A 9 -38.63 21.42 -61.95
C PHE A 9 -37.67 20.23 -61.89
N ALA A 10 -36.48 20.48 -61.38
CA ALA A 10 -35.54 19.38 -61.02
C ALA A 10 -35.88 18.90 -59.64
N LEU A 11 -36.37 17.69 -59.50
CA LEU A 11 -36.43 16.96 -58.23
C LEU A 11 -35.01 16.52 -57.80
N LEU A 12 -34.46 17.10 -56.72
CA LEU A 12 -33.32 16.53 -56.04
C LEU A 12 -33.81 15.39 -55.14
N ALA A 13 -33.48 14.16 -55.50
CA ALA A 13 -33.60 13.02 -54.62
C ALA A 13 -32.42 13.00 -53.63
N ALA A 14 -32.68 13.34 -52.37
CA ALA A 14 -31.73 13.18 -51.29
C ALA A 14 -31.60 11.68 -50.97
N ALA A 15 -30.49 11.07 -51.34
CA ALA A 15 -30.13 9.73 -50.90
C ALA A 15 -29.72 9.78 -49.42
N ALA A 16 -30.56 9.26 -48.55
CA ALA A 16 -30.21 8.99 -47.15
C ALA A 16 -29.19 7.87 -47.12
N ALA A 17 -27.96 8.19 -46.75
CA ALA A 17 -26.96 7.18 -46.41
C ALA A 17 -27.38 6.44 -45.12
N PRO A 18 -27.32 5.11 -45.06
CA PRO A 18 -27.56 4.41 -43.81
C PRO A 18 -26.42 4.76 -42.84
N ALA A 19 -26.76 5.32 -41.68
CA ALA A 19 -25.86 5.45 -40.57
C ALA A 19 -25.48 4.02 -40.14
N LEU A 20 -24.23 3.60 -40.43
CA LEU A 20 -23.62 2.44 -39.80
C LEU A 20 -23.48 2.80 -38.32
N CYS A 21 -24.43 2.37 -37.49
CA CYS A 21 -24.15 2.16 -36.06
C CYS A 21 -23.11 1.06 -35.97
N ALA A 22 -21.86 1.45 -35.85
CA ALA A 22 -20.87 0.53 -35.36
C ALA A 22 -21.30 0.13 -33.93
N GLU A 23 -21.87 -1.06 -33.78
CA GLU A 23 -21.98 -1.68 -32.47
C GLU A 23 -20.55 -1.78 -31.93
N VAL A 24 -20.26 -0.92 -30.98
CA VAL A 24 -19.07 -1.08 -30.14
C VAL A 24 -19.32 -2.39 -29.37
N MET A 25 -18.78 -3.48 -29.88
CA MET A 25 -18.72 -4.72 -29.17
C MET A 25 -18.03 -4.43 -27.86
N ALA A 26 -18.77 -4.40 -26.77
CA ALA A 26 -18.23 -4.35 -25.44
C ALA A 26 -17.37 -5.60 -25.27
N VAL A 27 -16.06 -5.43 -25.38
CA VAL A 27 -15.12 -6.53 -25.09
C VAL A 27 -15.32 -6.85 -23.61
N ALA A 28 -15.75 -8.09 -23.33
CA ALA A 28 -15.91 -8.55 -21.96
C ALA A 28 -14.63 -8.23 -21.17
N PRO A 29 -14.73 -7.63 -19.97
CA PRO A 29 -13.55 -7.32 -19.18
C PRO A 29 -12.76 -8.61 -18.95
N LYS A 30 -11.49 -8.64 -19.34
CA LYS A 30 -10.61 -9.75 -18.99
C LYS A 30 -10.44 -9.74 -17.49
N LEU A 31 -10.58 -10.91 -16.86
CA LEU A 31 -10.25 -11.08 -15.45
C LEU A 31 -8.80 -10.68 -15.18
N PRO A 32 -8.46 -10.16 -13.99
CA PRO A 32 -7.10 -9.84 -13.64
C PRO A 32 -6.25 -11.11 -13.79
N TYR A 33 -5.03 -10.92 -14.24
CA TYR A 33 -4.09 -12.02 -14.27
C TYR A 33 -3.74 -12.45 -12.84
N VAL A 34 -3.69 -13.75 -12.61
CA VAL A 34 -3.36 -14.32 -11.31
C VAL A 34 -1.90 -14.77 -11.30
N TYR A 35 -1.14 -14.43 -10.25
CA TYR A 35 0.20 -14.97 -10.04
C TYR A 35 0.10 -16.48 -9.78
N THR A 36 0.44 -17.28 -10.77
CA THR A 36 0.41 -18.75 -10.69
C THR A 36 1.80 -19.35 -10.54
N SER A 37 2.86 -18.60 -10.82
CA SER A 37 4.25 -19.00 -10.69
C SER A 37 4.87 -18.37 -9.45
N TRP A 38 5.14 -19.21 -8.43
CA TRP A 38 5.71 -18.79 -7.16
C TRP A 38 7.01 -19.52 -6.86
N LYS A 39 7.97 -18.78 -6.36
CA LYS A 39 9.15 -19.32 -5.66
C LYS A 39 9.07 -18.94 -4.19
N GLN A 40 9.40 -19.89 -3.32
CA GLN A 40 9.49 -19.65 -1.87
C GLN A 40 10.94 -19.68 -1.42
N PHE A 41 11.24 -18.94 -0.36
CA PHE A 41 12.53 -18.93 0.32
C PHE A 41 12.28 -19.10 1.81
N THR A 42 13.05 -19.99 2.42
CA THR A 42 12.99 -20.34 3.83
C THR A 42 14.42 -20.44 4.41
N VAL A 43 14.53 -20.81 5.67
CA VAL A 43 15.83 -21.13 6.29
C VAL A 43 16.56 -22.21 5.50
N ALA A 44 15.84 -23.16 4.89
CA ALA A 44 16.46 -24.20 4.04
C ALA A 44 17.11 -23.62 2.77
N ASP A 45 16.67 -22.44 2.31
CA ASP A 45 17.23 -21.72 1.18
C ASP A 45 18.30 -20.68 1.59
N GLY A 46 18.59 -20.60 2.89
CA GLY A 46 19.62 -19.74 3.46
C GLY A 46 19.12 -18.46 4.13
N LEU A 47 17.81 -18.27 4.35
CA LEU A 47 17.32 -17.16 5.17
C LEU A 47 17.75 -17.34 6.64
N PRO A 48 17.98 -16.25 7.39
CA PRO A 48 18.30 -16.34 8.82
C PRO A 48 17.13 -16.88 9.66
N ASN A 49 15.90 -16.55 9.27
CA ASN A 49 14.66 -16.98 9.92
C ASN A 49 13.51 -16.98 8.93
N ASP A 50 12.48 -17.79 9.17
CA ASP A 50 11.30 -17.87 8.31
C ASP A 50 10.26 -16.77 8.60
N HIS A 51 10.34 -16.09 9.74
CA HIS A 51 9.45 -14.98 10.06
C HIS A 51 9.99 -13.69 9.43
N ILE A 52 9.31 -13.23 8.38
CA ILE A 52 9.74 -12.09 7.56
C ILE A 52 8.95 -10.84 7.96
N PHE A 53 9.64 -9.82 8.44
CA PHE A 53 9.04 -8.54 8.80
C PHE A 53 9.14 -7.48 7.71
N ALA A 54 10.21 -7.50 6.92
CA ALA A 54 10.45 -6.48 5.91
C ALA A 54 10.96 -7.08 4.61
N VAL A 55 10.51 -6.49 3.51
CA VAL A 55 10.98 -6.81 2.15
C VAL A 55 11.23 -5.49 1.42
N LYS A 56 12.42 -5.35 0.80
CA LYS A 56 12.75 -4.18 0.00
C LYS A 56 13.43 -4.59 -1.29
N VAL A 57 12.79 -4.30 -2.41
CA VAL A 57 13.36 -4.47 -3.75
C VAL A 57 14.36 -3.34 -4.02
N ASP A 58 15.56 -3.70 -4.46
CA ASP A 58 16.66 -2.78 -4.76
C ASP A 58 17.34 -3.20 -6.07
N GLY A 59 16.79 -2.76 -7.19
CA GLY A 59 17.29 -3.10 -8.52
C GLY A 59 17.38 -4.63 -8.73
N PRO A 60 18.60 -5.21 -8.92
CA PRO A 60 18.77 -6.65 -9.11
C PRO A 60 18.70 -7.46 -7.80
N ARG A 61 18.50 -6.82 -6.67
CA ARG A 61 18.57 -7.41 -5.33
C ARG A 61 17.25 -7.27 -4.59
N VAL A 62 17.07 -8.12 -3.57
CA VAL A 62 15.99 -8.00 -2.60
C VAL A 62 16.57 -8.14 -1.20
N TRP A 63 16.34 -7.14 -0.37
CA TRP A 63 16.66 -7.14 1.05
C TRP A 63 15.50 -7.71 1.84
N VAL A 64 15.82 -8.57 2.81
CA VAL A 64 14.81 -9.29 3.60
C VAL A 64 15.16 -9.17 5.08
N GLY A 65 14.30 -8.50 5.84
CA GLY A 65 14.37 -8.39 7.30
C GLY A 65 13.60 -9.52 7.97
N THR A 66 14.25 -10.21 8.88
CA THR A 66 13.70 -11.37 9.58
C THR A 66 13.73 -11.20 11.10
N GLU A 67 13.15 -12.15 11.82
CA GLU A 67 13.21 -12.20 13.28
C GLU A 67 14.63 -12.47 13.82
N ASP A 68 15.57 -12.97 12.99
CA ASP A 68 16.93 -13.29 13.41
C ASP A 68 18.00 -12.86 12.39
N GLY A 69 17.82 -11.70 11.77
CA GLY A 69 18.82 -11.14 10.89
C GLY A 69 18.29 -10.53 9.58
N LEU A 70 19.25 -10.09 8.79
CA LEU A 70 19.09 -9.51 7.47
C LEU A 70 19.58 -10.49 6.41
N ALA A 71 18.86 -10.63 5.30
CA ALA A 71 19.29 -11.39 4.14
C ALA A 71 19.30 -10.54 2.86
N LEU A 72 20.15 -10.91 1.92
CA LEU A 72 20.23 -10.35 0.58
C LEU A 72 20.01 -11.48 -0.43
N ILE A 73 19.02 -11.28 -1.30
CA ILE A 73 18.72 -12.17 -2.41
C ILE A 73 19.18 -11.52 -3.71
N ASP A 74 19.86 -12.30 -4.55
CA ASP A 74 20.13 -11.95 -5.93
C ASP A 74 19.01 -12.51 -6.84
N LYS A 75 18.33 -11.63 -7.55
CA LYS A 75 17.17 -11.98 -8.38
C LYS A 75 17.55 -12.84 -9.59
N ALA A 76 18.71 -12.59 -10.19
CA ALA A 76 19.14 -13.30 -11.39
C ALA A 76 19.42 -14.78 -11.13
N THR A 77 20.03 -15.08 -9.97
CA THR A 77 20.32 -16.45 -9.55
C THR A 77 19.18 -17.05 -8.72
N ALA A 78 18.26 -16.20 -8.25
CA ALA A 78 17.18 -16.55 -7.33
C ALA A 78 17.69 -17.28 -6.07
N ARG A 79 18.75 -16.74 -5.44
CA ARG A 79 19.41 -17.31 -4.26
C ARG A 79 19.64 -16.25 -3.19
N VAL A 80 19.62 -16.67 -1.93
CA VAL A 80 20.20 -15.92 -0.82
C VAL A 80 21.71 -15.91 -1.00
N VAL A 81 22.30 -14.74 -1.17
CA VAL A 81 23.73 -14.58 -1.46
C VAL A 81 24.53 -14.09 -0.25
N LYS A 82 23.84 -13.47 0.70
CA LYS A 82 24.48 -12.99 1.94
C LYS A 82 23.46 -12.86 3.06
N THR A 83 23.90 -13.08 4.27
CA THR A 83 23.15 -12.85 5.51
C THR A 83 24.01 -12.12 6.53
N TRP A 84 23.35 -11.42 7.45
CA TRP A 84 23.97 -10.80 8.61
C TRP A 84 23.11 -11.10 9.84
N GLN A 85 23.75 -11.60 10.85
CA GLN A 85 23.21 -11.78 12.19
C GLN A 85 24.07 -11.02 13.20
N GLU A 86 23.74 -11.02 14.48
CA GLU A 86 24.53 -10.32 15.51
C GLU A 86 26.00 -10.76 15.51
N LYS A 87 26.28 -12.05 15.27
CA LYS A 87 27.64 -12.59 15.11
C LYS A 87 28.43 -11.99 13.93
N ASP A 88 27.72 -11.44 12.94
CA ASP A 88 28.29 -10.82 11.73
C ASP A 88 28.34 -9.29 11.84
N GLY A 89 28.00 -8.74 13.02
CA GLY A 89 28.04 -7.32 13.34
C GLY A 89 26.70 -6.58 13.14
N LEU A 90 25.59 -7.28 12.85
CA LEU A 90 24.25 -6.68 12.89
C LEU A 90 23.95 -6.26 14.34
N PRO A 91 23.58 -4.99 14.59
CA PRO A 91 23.46 -4.48 15.97
C PRO A 91 22.37 -5.15 16.80
N PHE A 92 21.31 -5.65 16.18
CA PHE A 92 20.22 -6.34 16.85
C PHE A 92 19.53 -7.30 15.87
N LYS A 93 19.02 -8.43 16.38
CA LYS A 93 18.58 -9.54 15.54
C LYS A 93 17.28 -9.29 14.76
N VAL A 94 16.30 -8.57 15.33
CA VAL A 94 14.97 -8.40 14.71
C VAL A 94 14.96 -7.17 13.80
N VAL A 95 14.87 -7.42 12.48
CA VAL A 95 14.87 -6.37 11.45
C VAL A 95 13.42 -6.16 10.96
N THR A 96 12.78 -5.07 11.42
CA THR A 96 11.37 -4.76 11.16
C THR A 96 11.12 -3.89 9.95
N ALA A 97 12.10 -3.09 9.55
CA ALA A 97 11.98 -2.18 8.41
C ALA A 97 13.30 -2.07 7.64
N ILE A 98 13.18 -1.84 6.35
CA ILE A 98 14.32 -1.65 5.44
C ILE A 98 13.98 -0.57 4.44
N ASP A 99 14.91 0.39 4.28
CA ASP A 99 14.91 1.26 3.10
C ASP A 99 16.34 1.44 2.58
N VAL A 100 16.46 1.78 1.30
CA VAL A 100 17.75 1.93 0.62
C VAL A 100 17.89 3.34 0.10
N ASP A 101 18.98 4.00 0.45
CA ASP A 101 19.31 5.29 -0.11
C ASP A 101 19.66 5.14 -1.60
N PRO A 102 18.86 5.69 -2.51
CA PRO A 102 19.11 5.55 -3.94
C PRO A 102 20.36 6.27 -4.44
N LYS A 103 20.93 7.20 -3.65
CA LYS A 103 22.11 7.97 -4.00
C LYS A 103 23.42 7.26 -3.61
N THR A 104 23.42 6.67 -2.40
CA THR A 104 24.62 6.07 -1.81
C THR A 104 24.62 4.54 -1.88
N GLY A 105 23.44 3.93 -1.97
CA GLY A 105 23.24 2.48 -1.83
C GLY A 105 23.33 1.99 -0.39
N ASP A 106 23.37 2.89 0.58
CA ASP A 106 23.33 2.54 2.00
C ASP A 106 21.97 1.95 2.36
N VAL A 107 21.98 0.91 3.18
CA VAL A 107 20.77 0.20 3.62
C VAL A 107 20.45 0.62 5.05
N TRP A 108 19.29 1.22 5.24
CA TRP A 108 18.80 1.67 6.52
C TRP A 108 17.82 0.64 7.11
N LEU A 109 18.02 0.32 8.37
CA LEU A 109 17.31 -0.76 9.07
C LEU A 109 16.63 -0.23 10.32
N GLY A 110 15.34 -0.51 10.45
CA GLY A 110 14.62 -0.42 11.71
C GLY A 110 14.77 -1.73 12.48
N LEU A 111 15.11 -1.63 13.77
CA LEU A 111 15.34 -2.78 14.62
C LEU A 111 14.33 -2.77 15.78
N PHE A 112 13.72 -3.91 16.07
CA PHE A 112 12.74 -4.03 17.15
C PHE A 112 13.41 -4.17 18.51
N GLY A 113 13.70 -3.02 19.13
CA GLY A 113 14.45 -2.93 20.39
C GLY A 113 15.94 -2.66 20.21
N GLY A 114 16.40 -2.51 18.95
CA GLY A 114 17.79 -2.20 18.62
C GLY A 114 17.99 -0.82 17.99
N GLY A 115 16.96 0.00 17.87
CA GLY A 115 17.07 1.33 17.31
C GLY A 115 17.18 1.39 15.79
N LEU A 116 17.93 2.35 15.26
CA LEU A 116 18.19 2.57 13.84
C LEU A 116 19.61 2.10 13.49
N ALA A 117 19.77 1.40 12.36
CA ALA A 117 21.09 1.01 11.88
C ALA A 117 21.25 1.35 10.37
N ARG A 118 22.49 1.54 9.94
CA ARG A 118 22.86 1.73 8.54
C ARG A 118 23.95 0.73 8.17
N LEU A 119 23.72 -0.04 7.12
CA LEU A 119 24.73 -0.86 6.48
C LEU A 119 25.35 -0.09 5.31
N SER A 120 26.60 0.33 5.44
CA SER A 120 27.37 1.06 4.43
C SER A 120 28.73 0.41 4.25
N GLY A 121 29.11 0.11 3.00
CA GLY A 121 30.41 -0.49 2.70
C GLY A 121 30.69 -1.80 3.44
N GLY A 122 29.64 -2.53 3.86
CA GLY A 122 29.74 -3.79 4.58
C GLY A 122 29.93 -3.66 6.10
N ARG A 123 29.82 -2.46 6.65
CA ARG A 123 29.88 -2.17 8.10
C ARG A 123 28.58 -1.53 8.55
N PHE A 124 28.23 -1.75 9.84
CA PHE A 124 27.07 -1.14 10.47
C PHE A 124 27.47 0.10 11.27
N ASP A 125 26.74 1.20 11.04
CA ASP A 125 26.58 2.29 12.00
C ASP A 125 25.26 2.08 12.74
N HIS A 126 25.16 2.59 13.97
CA HIS A 126 24.04 2.26 14.84
C HIS A 126 23.69 3.43 15.78
N TRP A 127 22.41 3.66 16.02
CA TRP A 127 21.87 4.72 16.85
C TRP A 127 20.81 4.19 17.82
N HIS A 128 21.00 4.44 19.11
CA HIS A 128 20.09 4.12 20.20
C HIS A 128 19.46 5.36 20.81
N GLN A 129 18.31 5.20 21.44
CA GLN A 129 17.63 6.32 22.15
C GLN A 129 18.46 6.91 23.28
N LEU A 130 19.39 6.18 23.88
CA LEU A 130 20.18 6.64 25.02
C LEU A 130 21.44 7.45 24.62
N ASP A 131 21.93 7.30 23.40
CA ASP A 131 23.18 7.91 22.94
C ASP A 131 23.05 8.71 21.64
N SER A 132 21.83 8.86 21.13
CA SER A 132 21.52 9.63 19.96
C SER A 132 20.26 10.48 20.16
N GLY A 133 19.71 11.05 19.08
CA GLY A 133 18.42 11.72 19.09
C GLY A 133 17.24 10.84 18.68
N LEU A 134 17.42 9.53 18.59
CA LEU A 134 16.34 8.60 18.31
C LEU A 134 15.38 8.55 19.51
N VAL A 135 14.07 8.68 19.25
CA VAL A 135 13.08 8.79 20.34
C VAL A 135 12.77 7.45 21.01
N SER A 136 12.94 6.32 20.31
CA SER A 136 12.76 4.96 20.86
C SER A 136 13.55 3.92 20.08
N ASP A 137 14.06 2.90 20.77
CA ASP A 137 14.76 1.77 20.17
C ASP A 137 13.82 0.76 19.48
N VAL A 138 12.51 0.88 19.67
CA VAL A 138 11.53 0.05 18.98
C VAL A 138 11.10 0.77 17.69
N VAL A 139 11.80 0.44 16.60
CA VAL A 139 11.56 1.03 15.27
C VAL A 139 10.72 0.08 14.43
N TYR A 140 9.57 0.54 13.95
CA TYR A 140 8.66 -0.24 13.09
C TYR A 140 8.79 0.11 11.61
N GLY A 141 9.13 1.35 11.29
CA GLY A 141 9.22 1.85 9.91
C GLY A 141 10.46 2.70 9.69
N VAL A 142 11.03 2.64 8.48
CA VAL A 142 12.13 3.49 8.02
C VAL A 142 11.82 4.00 6.62
N ALA A 143 12.08 5.28 6.38
CA ALA A 143 12.01 5.87 5.04
C ALA A 143 13.18 6.83 4.80
N VAL A 144 13.84 6.68 3.66
CA VAL A 144 14.89 7.59 3.22
C VAL A 144 14.27 8.75 2.44
N GLU A 145 14.40 9.95 2.97
CA GLU A 145 13.93 11.20 2.39
C GLU A 145 15.15 12.05 2.02
N ASN A 146 15.64 11.95 0.82
CA ASN A 146 16.82 12.67 0.32
C ASN A 146 18.08 12.47 1.20
N ASP A 147 18.45 13.49 1.98
CA ASP A 147 19.58 13.45 2.92
C ASP A 147 19.11 13.22 4.36
N HIS A 148 17.88 12.81 4.55
CA HIS A 148 17.29 12.50 5.85
C HIS A 148 16.76 11.08 5.89
N VAL A 149 16.67 10.53 7.09
CA VAL A 149 16.08 9.22 7.35
C VAL A 149 15.05 9.35 8.46
N TRP A 150 13.84 8.90 8.16
CA TRP A 150 12.76 8.84 9.12
C TRP A 150 12.70 7.49 9.79
N ALA A 151 12.46 7.49 11.09
CA ALA A 151 12.19 6.30 11.89
C ALA A 151 10.82 6.44 12.57
N ALA A 152 9.88 5.57 12.24
CA ALA A 152 8.60 5.43 12.92
C ALA A 152 8.76 4.50 14.12
N THR A 153 8.40 4.97 15.32
CA THR A 153 8.69 4.26 16.57
C THR A 153 7.48 4.17 17.50
N THR A 154 7.61 3.44 18.60
CA THR A 154 6.56 3.38 19.65
C THR A 154 6.42 4.64 20.48
N ALA A 155 7.30 5.63 20.31
CA ALA A 155 7.30 6.86 21.12
C ALA A 155 7.31 8.14 20.27
N GLY A 156 6.82 8.08 19.06
CA GLY A 156 6.83 9.16 18.10
C GLY A 156 7.62 8.81 16.85
N ALA A 157 7.99 9.83 16.07
CA ALA A 157 8.86 9.68 14.91
C ALA A 157 10.15 10.49 15.09
N SER A 158 11.25 9.98 14.53
CA SER A 158 12.52 10.70 14.48
C SER A 158 12.96 10.90 13.05
N ARG A 159 13.52 12.07 12.74
CA ARG A 159 14.11 12.40 11.45
C ARG A 159 15.58 12.73 11.65
N PHE A 160 16.45 11.97 11.03
CA PHE A 160 17.90 12.06 11.10
C PHE A 160 18.46 12.75 9.85
N ASP A 161 19.23 13.82 10.01
CA ASP A 161 19.99 14.44 8.93
C ASP A 161 21.33 13.71 8.78
N THR A 162 21.51 13.02 7.67
CA THR A 162 22.70 12.20 7.40
C THR A 162 23.97 13.02 7.15
N LYS A 163 23.85 14.31 6.85
CA LYS A 163 24.98 15.23 6.60
C LYS A 163 25.47 15.92 7.87
N THR A 164 24.53 16.38 8.70
CA THR A 164 24.89 17.13 9.92
C THR A 164 24.95 16.23 11.15
N GLY A 165 24.28 15.07 11.14
CA GLY A 165 24.10 14.20 12.30
C GLY A 165 23.03 14.70 13.28
N GLU A 166 22.25 15.70 12.89
CA GLU A 166 21.19 16.27 13.74
C GLU A 166 19.92 15.44 13.70
N TRP A 167 19.17 15.48 14.79
CA TRP A 167 17.90 14.80 14.94
C TRP A 167 16.77 15.77 15.16
N THR A 168 15.63 15.52 14.52
CA THR A 168 14.34 16.13 14.84
C THR A 168 13.39 15.04 15.32
N VAL A 169 12.75 15.26 16.48
CA VAL A 169 11.81 14.32 17.09
C VAL A 169 10.40 14.91 17.01
N PHE A 170 9.45 14.08 16.60
CA PHE A 170 8.03 14.41 16.50
C PHE A 170 7.22 13.55 17.47
N THR A 171 6.48 14.21 18.36
CA THR A 171 5.58 13.60 19.35
C THR A 171 4.30 14.43 19.44
N GLU A 172 3.41 14.09 20.34
CA GLU A 172 2.19 14.85 20.65
C GLU A 172 2.44 16.33 21.03
N LYS A 173 3.69 16.70 21.29
CA LYS A 173 4.08 18.09 21.68
C LYS A 173 4.28 19.02 20.49
N ASN A 174 4.58 18.46 19.31
CA ASN A 174 4.98 19.25 18.14
C ASN A 174 4.48 18.70 16.81
N ALA A 175 3.71 17.61 16.84
CA ALA A 175 3.00 17.05 15.69
C ALA A 175 1.54 16.75 16.10
N PRO A 176 0.60 16.73 15.16
CA PRO A 176 -0.81 16.51 15.46
C PRO A 176 -1.12 15.00 15.67
N MET A 177 -0.45 14.37 16.63
CA MET A 177 -0.68 12.98 16.99
C MET A 177 -1.25 12.90 18.41
N GLU A 178 -2.42 12.28 18.55
CA GLU A 178 -3.02 12.01 19.86
C GLU A 178 -2.36 10.81 20.54
N GLU A 179 -1.96 9.83 19.73
CA GLU A 179 -1.17 8.66 20.12
C GLU A 179 0.22 8.72 19.48
N ILE A 180 1.22 8.22 20.17
CA ILE A 180 2.62 8.34 19.73
C ILE A 180 3.17 7.06 19.07
N TRP A 181 2.39 6.00 18.98
CA TRP A 181 2.82 4.77 18.38
C TRP A 181 2.71 4.81 16.86
N ASN A 182 3.85 4.97 16.19
CA ASN A 182 3.94 5.00 14.74
C ASN A 182 4.30 3.62 14.19
N TYR A 183 3.43 3.03 13.37
CA TYR A 183 3.63 1.71 12.77
C TYR A 183 4.43 1.74 11.47
N ALA A 184 4.26 2.80 10.67
CA ALA A 184 4.94 2.89 9.39
C ALA A 184 5.28 4.34 9.06
N VAL A 185 6.26 4.51 8.20
CA VAL A 185 6.60 5.76 7.55
C VAL A 185 6.87 5.51 6.07
N SER A 186 6.43 6.42 5.21
CA SER A 186 6.72 6.36 3.78
C SER A 186 6.97 7.77 3.23
N TYR A 187 7.77 7.84 2.17
CA TYR A 187 8.08 9.06 1.45
C TYR A 187 7.56 8.95 0.01
N ASP A 188 6.93 9.99 -0.51
CA ASP A 188 6.34 9.99 -1.85
C ASP A 188 7.37 10.22 -2.98
N GLY A 189 8.64 10.43 -2.62
CA GLY A 189 9.72 10.74 -3.56
C GLY A 189 9.74 12.21 -4.02
N GLN A 190 8.90 13.07 -3.45
CA GLN A 190 8.76 14.48 -3.81
C GLN A 190 8.87 15.41 -2.61
N ASP A 191 7.77 15.66 -1.90
CA ASP A 191 7.70 16.65 -0.82
C ASP A 191 6.94 16.17 0.41
N LYS A 192 6.46 14.92 0.45
CA LYS A 192 5.57 14.44 1.51
C LYS A 192 6.05 13.18 2.17
N VAL A 193 6.07 13.19 3.48
CA VAL A 193 6.26 12.00 4.32
C VAL A 193 4.95 11.68 5.04
N TYR A 194 4.58 10.42 5.04
CA TYR A 194 3.37 9.92 5.69
C TYR A 194 3.73 9.03 6.86
N LEU A 195 3.17 9.31 8.03
CA LEU A 195 3.25 8.47 9.22
C LEU A 195 1.91 7.74 9.42
N ALA A 196 1.95 6.44 9.57
CA ALA A 196 0.81 5.63 9.99
C ALA A 196 0.82 5.51 11.51
N VAL A 197 -0.16 6.12 12.18
CA VAL A 197 -0.16 6.26 13.64
C VAL A 197 -1.34 5.50 14.24
N TRP A 198 -1.06 4.71 15.26
CA TRP A 198 -2.10 4.00 16.01
C TRP A 198 -3.02 5.01 16.71
N GLY A 199 -4.30 5.01 16.35
CA GLY A 199 -5.29 5.90 16.96
C GLY A 199 -5.28 7.35 16.51
N SER A 200 -4.31 7.75 15.65
CA SER A 200 -4.22 9.13 15.10
C SER A 200 -4.28 9.16 13.57
N GLY A 201 -4.67 8.05 12.94
CA GLY A 201 -4.83 7.99 11.49
C GLY A 201 -3.52 8.09 10.73
N VAL A 202 -3.52 8.85 9.62
CA VAL A 202 -2.31 9.15 8.84
C VAL A 202 -1.96 10.63 8.99
N LEU A 203 -0.69 10.89 9.29
CA LEU A 203 -0.14 12.24 9.34
C LEU A 203 0.76 12.47 8.11
N GLU A 204 0.41 13.46 7.30
CA GLU A 204 1.22 13.94 6.18
C GLU A 204 2.09 15.11 6.64
N TYR A 205 3.40 15.00 6.48
CA TYR A 205 4.36 16.09 6.69
C TYR A 205 4.82 16.63 5.34
N GLU A 206 4.53 17.90 5.06
CA GLU A 206 5.00 18.62 3.89
C GLU A 206 6.40 19.17 4.16
N ILE A 207 7.42 18.62 3.54
CA ILE A 207 8.84 18.89 3.83
C ILE A 207 9.18 20.35 3.57
N SER A 208 8.74 20.91 2.43
CA SER A 208 9.05 22.27 1.99
C SER A 208 8.52 23.35 2.93
N SER A 209 7.39 23.10 3.60
CA SER A 209 6.73 24.07 4.48
C SER A 209 6.83 23.73 5.97
N GLY A 210 7.18 22.48 6.31
CA GLY A 210 7.18 21.98 7.68
C GLY A 210 5.78 21.83 8.27
N ARG A 211 4.74 21.81 7.45
CA ARG A 211 3.34 21.70 7.89
C ARG A 211 2.88 20.27 7.95
N TRP A 212 1.95 20.02 8.87
CA TRP A 212 1.24 18.78 9.03
C TRP A 212 -0.17 18.86 8.44
N LYS A 213 -0.64 17.74 7.91
CA LYS A 213 -2.04 17.48 7.58
C LYS A 213 -2.42 16.13 8.15
N GLU A 214 -3.64 16.04 8.69
CA GLU A 214 -4.19 14.83 9.27
C GLU A 214 -5.23 14.21 8.33
N TYR A 215 -5.24 12.89 8.30
CA TYR A 215 -6.28 12.11 7.66
C TYR A 215 -6.89 11.20 8.73
N LEU A 216 -8.09 11.50 9.11
CA LEU A 216 -8.84 10.87 10.20
C LEU A 216 -10.13 10.24 9.68
N ASP A 217 -10.74 9.43 10.52
CA ASP A 217 -12.13 9.03 10.46
C ASP A 217 -12.94 10.14 11.17
N PRO A 218 -13.80 10.89 10.43
CA PRO A 218 -14.36 12.14 10.97
C PRO A 218 -15.37 11.95 12.09
N ASP A 219 -16.07 10.83 12.17
CA ASP A 219 -17.09 10.60 13.19
C ASP A 219 -16.73 9.54 14.23
N GLY A 220 -15.64 8.78 14.00
CA GLY A 220 -15.13 7.78 14.94
C GLY A 220 -16.05 6.59 15.12
N GLU A 221 -17.06 6.43 14.27
CA GLU A 221 -17.92 5.27 14.21
C GLU A 221 -17.35 4.27 13.20
N MET A 222 -17.23 3.02 13.56
CA MET A 222 -16.86 1.95 12.61
C MET A 222 -17.98 1.80 11.58
N GLU A 223 -17.99 2.68 10.60
CA GLU A 223 -18.99 2.68 9.56
C GLU A 223 -18.68 1.63 8.49
N ILE A 224 -19.71 0.83 8.25
CA ILE A 224 -19.73 -0.13 7.14
C ILE A 224 -20.14 0.58 5.83
N ASP A 225 -20.51 1.85 5.88
CA ASP A 225 -20.87 2.63 4.70
C ASP A 225 -19.62 3.12 3.97
N LEU A 226 -19.05 2.21 3.22
CA LEU A 226 -17.79 2.36 2.48
C LEU A 226 -17.89 3.33 1.29
N TYR A 227 -19.04 3.95 1.09
CA TYR A 227 -19.32 4.88 -0.01
C TYR A 227 -19.32 6.35 0.44
N ARG A 228 -19.07 6.60 1.73
CA ARG A 228 -18.92 7.96 2.22
C ARG A 228 -17.54 8.49 1.88
N ASP A 229 -17.53 9.63 1.22
CA ASP A 229 -16.32 10.37 0.84
C ASP A 229 -15.89 11.30 1.99
N ASP A 230 -15.73 10.75 3.21
CA ASP A 230 -15.55 11.54 4.42
C ASP A 230 -14.22 11.33 5.16
N GLY A 231 -13.46 10.28 4.86
CA GLY A 231 -12.16 10.06 5.49
C GLY A 231 -11.63 8.64 5.39
N ILE A 232 -10.71 8.28 6.29
CA ILE A 232 -10.21 6.91 6.40
C ILE A 232 -11.23 6.03 7.11
N ILE A 233 -11.25 4.74 6.74
CA ILE A 233 -12.20 3.77 7.31
C ILE A 233 -12.02 3.55 8.82
N HIS A 234 -10.81 3.75 9.35
CA HIS A 234 -10.52 3.61 10.78
C HIS A 234 -9.16 4.22 11.16
N VAL A 235 -9.07 4.79 12.37
CA VAL A 235 -7.86 5.50 12.87
C VAL A 235 -6.71 4.60 13.32
N ILE A 236 -6.91 3.28 13.47
CA ILE A 236 -5.81 2.35 13.76
C ILE A 236 -5.12 1.95 12.46
N VAL A 237 -4.22 2.81 12.02
CA VAL A 237 -3.50 2.67 10.75
C VAL A 237 -2.22 1.86 10.93
N THR A 238 -2.01 0.89 10.05
CA THR A 238 -0.84 0.01 10.03
C THR A 238 0.13 0.29 8.90
N GLY A 239 -0.33 1.00 7.86
CA GLY A 239 0.52 1.38 6.73
C GLY A 239 -0.10 2.48 5.89
N ALA A 240 0.76 3.29 5.29
CA ALA A 240 0.42 4.30 4.30
C ALA A 240 1.43 4.21 3.15
N SER A 241 0.96 4.09 1.92
CA SER A 241 1.81 3.89 0.74
C SER A 241 1.37 4.80 -0.40
N PRO A 242 2.11 5.89 -0.67
CA PRO A 242 1.85 6.75 -1.81
C PRO A 242 2.25 6.06 -3.12
N ALA A 243 1.41 6.18 -4.16
CA ALA A 243 1.69 5.68 -5.50
C ALA A 243 0.90 6.49 -6.54
N ASP A 244 1.58 7.04 -7.55
CA ASP A 244 0.98 7.79 -8.67
C ASP A 244 -0.05 8.86 -8.25
N GLY A 245 0.25 9.62 -7.18
CA GLY A 245 -0.62 10.68 -6.67
C GLY A 245 -1.80 10.18 -5.81
N VAL A 246 -1.88 8.90 -5.53
CA VAL A 246 -2.86 8.26 -4.64
C VAL A 246 -2.18 7.84 -3.35
N LEU A 247 -2.87 8.00 -2.23
CA LEU A 247 -2.46 7.46 -0.94
C LEU A 247 -3.29 6.20 -0.63
N TRP A 248 -2.62 5.06 -0.51
CA TRP A 248 -3.18 3.80 -0.07
C TRP A 248 -2.93 3.61 1.41
N ILE A 249 -3.94 3.18 2.15
CA ILE A 249 -3.91 3.06 3.60
C ILE A 249 -4.43 1.70 4.03
N SER A 250 -3.72 1.05 4.94
CA SER A 250 -4.18 -0.16 5.62
C SER A 250 -4.47 0.12 7.09
N THR A 251 -5.52 -0.50 7.60
CA THR A 251 -5.94 -0.40 9.00
C THR A 251 -6.24 -1.80 9.57
N TYR A 252 -6.47 -1.91 10.87
CA TYR A 252 -6.98 -3.15 11.47
C TYR A 252 -8.46 -3.41 11.18
N PHE A 253 -9.14 -2.50 10.47
CA PHE A 253 -10.56 -2.61 10.17
C PHE A 253 -10.85 -2.34 8.69
N GLY A 254 -9.98 -2.79 7.82
CA GLY A 254 -10.09 -2.61 6.39
C GLY A 254 -8.99 -1.73 5.81
N GLY A 255 -9.27 -1.12 4.67
CA GLY A 255 -8.33 -0.25 4.00
C GLY A 255 -9.00 0.95 3.37
N SER A 256 -8.20 1.96 3.02
CA SER A 256 -8.69 3.15 2.34
C SER A 256 -7.78 3.55 1.18
N ARG A 257 -8.36 4.25 0.21
CA ARG A 257 -7.68 4.87 -0.91
C ARG A 257 -8.09 6.34 -1.00
N TYR A 258 -7.12 7.24 -1.13
CA TYR A 258 -7.36 8.68 -1.32
C TYR A 258 -6.64 9.15 -2.58
N ASP A 259 -7.36 9.76 -3.52
CA ASP A 259 -6.80 10.25 -4.78
C ASP A 259 -6.49 11.76 -4.78
N GLY A 260 -6.43 12.35 -3.61
CA GLY A 260 -6.25 13.79 -3.42
C GLY A 260 -7.57 14.56 -3.35
N ARG A 261 -8.69 13.91 -3.66
CA ARG A 261 -10.03 14.51 -3.69
C ARG A 261 -11.10 13.60 -3.06
N HIS A 262 -11.11 12.31 -3.42
CA HIS A 262 -12.14 11.36 -3.03
C HIS A 262 -11.54 10.22 -2.21
N TRP A 263 -12.31 9.75 -1.25
CA TRP A 263 -12.02 8.58 -0.44
C TRP A 263 -12.74 7.34 -0.96
N ARG A 264 -12.13 6.18 -0.79
CA ARG A 264 -12.74 4.87 -1.01
C ARG A 264 -12.31 3.93 0.10
N GLY A 265 -13.27 3.39 0.83
CA GLY A 265 -13.06 2.32 1.82
C GLY A 265 -13.13 0.93 1.20
N TYR A 266 -12.47 -0.04 1.84
CA TYR A 266 -12.48 -1.47 1.47
C TYR A 266 -12.57 -2.32 2.72
N ALA A 267 -13.49 -3.30 2.73
CA ALA A 267 -13.66 -4.25 3.82
C ALA A 267 -13.86 -5.69 3.33
N GLU A 268 -13.59 -6.66 4.21
CA GLU A 268 -13.75 -8.11 3.92
C GLU A 268 -15.17 -8.44 3.43
N GLN A 269 -16.19 -7.82 4.04
CA GLN A 269 -17.59 -8.08 3.71
C GLN A 269 -17.97 -7.67 2.28
N GLU A 270 -17.26 -6.77 1.63
CA GLU A 270 -17.45 -6.44 0.21
C GLU A 270 -16.89 -7.52 -0.73
N GLY A 271 -16.27 -8.56 -0.17
CA GLY A 271 -15.90 -9.79 -0.86
C GLY A 271 -14.56 -9.74 -1.59
N GLY A 272 -13.75 -8.68 -1.41
CA GLY A 272 -12.48 -8.53 -2.09
C GLY A 272 -11.27 -8.70 -1.17
N LEU A 273 -11.27 -8.01 -0.06
CA LEU A 273 -10.20 -8.05 0.91
C LEU A 273 -10.21 -9.42 1.65
N PRO A 274 -9.07 -10.10 1.84
CA PRO A 274 -9.03 -11.39 2.54
C PRO A 274 -9.41 -11.30 4.01
N SER A 275 -9.14 -10.16 4.63
CA SER A 275 -9.44 -9.84 6.03
C SER A 275 -9.43 -8.34 6.24
N ASP A 276 -10.20 -7.83 7.18
CA ASP A 276 -10.14 -6.45 7.63
C ASP A 276 -8.86 -6.16 8.44
N PHE A 277 -8.25 -7.19 9.03
CA PHE A 277 -7.04 -7.05 9.81
C PHE A 277 -5.80 -7.00 8.91
N ASN A 278 -5.37 -5.79 8.53
CA ASN A 278 -4.23 -5.60 7.65
C ASN A 278 -2.99 -5.20 8.45
N ASN A 279 -1.86 -5.86 8.15
CA ASN A 279 -0.56 -5.62 8.77
C ASN A 279 0.23 -4.52 8.04
N ASN A 280 0.03 -4.38 6.73
CA ASN A 280 0.77 -3.45 5.88
C ASN A 280 0.08 -3.27 4.53
N ILE A 281 0.56 -2.31 3.74
CA ILE A 281 0.11 -2.04 2.38
C ILE A 281 1.25 -1.62 1.46
N LYS A 282 1.17 -2.03 0.20
CA LYS A 282 2.04 -1.54 -0.85
C LYS A 282 1.22 -1.06 -2.06
N GLY A 283 1.20 0.23 -2.31
CA GLY A 283 0.70 0.82 -3.55
C GLY A 283 1.64 0.49 -4.71
N ARG A 284 1.10 -0.01 -5.83
CA ARG A 284 1.84 -0.20 -7.07
C ARG A 284 1.58 0.96 -8.04
N SER A 285 0.35 1.42 -8.09
CA SER A 285 -0.10 2.50 -8.96
C SER A 285 -1.32 3.20 -8.38
N ALA A 286 -1.88 4.16 -9.10
CA ALA A 286 -3.16 4.77 -8.72
C ALA A 286 -4.34 3.77 -8.72
N GLN A 287 -4.22 2.63 -9.42
CA GLN A 287 -5.29 1.65 -9.57
C GLN A 287 -5.03 0.34 -8.82
N GLU A 288 -3.80 0.08 -8.41
CA GLU A 288 -3.42 -1.22 -7.84
C GLU A 288 -2.65 -1.08 -6.54
N ALA A 289 -3.04 -1.89 -5.56
CA ALA A 289 -2.35 -2.04 -4.29
C ALA A 289 -2.41 -3.47 -3.76
N LEU A 290 -1.42 -3.80 -2.93
CA LEU A 290 -1.26 -5.07 -2.25
C LEU A 290 -1.54 -4.87 -0.76
N TYR A 291 -2.60 -5.47 -0.23
CA TYR A 291 -2.96 -5.47 1.19
C TYR A 291 -2.42 -6.73 1.86
N CYS A 292 -1.55 -6.53 2.85
CA CYS A 292 -0.95 -7.61 3.63
C CYS A 292 -1.83 -7.89 4.85
N SER A 293 -2.57 -8.99 4.89
CA SER A 293 -3.48 -9.29 5.99
C SER A 293 -3.12 -10.57 6.75
N ASP A 294 -3.79 -10.80 7.88
CA ASP A 294 -3.63 -12.01 8.69
C ASP A 294 -4.19 -13.28 8.02
N LYS A 295 -5.07 -13.14 7.00
CA LYS A 295 -5.71 -14.26 6.31
C LYS A 295 -5.33 -14.39 4.83
N GLY A 296 -4.46 -13.52 4.31
CA GLY A 296 -4.01 -13.60 2.91
C GLY A 296 -3.43 -12.30 2.37
N LEU A 297 -2.91 -12.38 1.16
CA LEU A 297 -2.56 -11.21 0.37
C LEU A 297 -3.74 -10.81 -0.51
N GLY A 298 -4.26 -9.61 -0.33
CA GLY A 298 -5.28 -9.02 -1.20
C GLY A 298 -4.64 -8.10 -2.23
N ILE A 299 -4.88 -8.33 -3.52
CA ILE A 299 -4.48 -7.39 -4.57
C ILE A 299 -5.75 -6.79 -5.16
N VAL A 300 -5.91 -5.48 -5.01
CA VAL A 300 -6.96 -4.73 -5.69
C VAL A 300 -6.43 -4.21 -7.01
N THR A 301 -7.25 -4.34 -8.06
CA THR A 301 -7.01 -3.71 -9.38
C THR A 301 -8.27 -2.95 -9.80
N ASP A 302 -8.13 -1.96 -10.66
CA ASP A 302 -9.24 -1.10 -11.09
C ASP A 302 -9.91 -0.34 -9.92
N ALA A 303 -9.15 0.00 -8.90
CA ALA A 303 -9.59 0.49 -7.60
C ALA A 303 -10.50 1.72 -7.56
N PRO A 304 -10.54 2.64 -8.54
CA PRO A 304 -11.54 3.71 -8.49
C PRO A 304 -12.96 3.22 -8.84
N ASN A 305 -13.12 2.01 -9.40
CA ASN A 305 -14.42 1.50 -9.80
C ASN A 305 -15.18 0.86 -8.63
N GLU A 306 -16.50 1.01 -8.60
CA GLU A 306 -17.37 0.31 -7.63
C GLU A 306 -17.24 -1.21 -7.76
N ASP A 307 -17.07 -1.70 -8.99
CA ASP A 307 -16.83 -3.11 -9.30
C ASP A 307 -15.33 -3.45 -9.31
N ALA A 308 -14.57 -2.92 -8.34
CA ALA A 308 -13.13 -3.24 -8.25
C ALA A 308 -12.89 -4.74 -8.29
N THR A 309 -11.80 -5.11 -8.95
CA THR A 309 -11.38 -6.50 -9.03
C THR A 309 -10.36 -6.79 -7.95
N TRP A 310 -10.55 -7.91 -7.25
CA TRP A 310 -9.66 -8.39 -6.21
C TRP A 310 -9.14 -9.77 -6.52
N VAL A 311 -7.89 -10.02 -6.15
CA VAL A 311 -7.32 -11.38 -6.09
C VAL A 311 -6.78 -11.62 -4.69
N ALA A 312 -7.40 -12.54 -3.97
CA ALA A 312 -6.98 -12.93 -2.63
C ALA A 312 -6.15 -14.22 -2.69
N TYR A 313 -4.87 -14.13 -2.29
CA TYR A 313 -3.94 -15.26 -2.25
C TYR A 313 -3.85 -15.82 -0.84
N THR A 314 -4.09 -17.12 -0.72
CA THR A 314 -4.03 -17.84 0.55
C THR A 314 -3.22 -19.12 0.39
N ARG A 315 -2.81 -19.70 1.53
CA ARG A 315 -2.22 -21.03 1.60
C ARG A 315 -3.16 -21.95 2.38
N ASP A 316 -3.48 -23.08 1.78
CA ASP A 316 -4.19 -24.14 2.46
C ASP A 316 -3.26 -24.79 3.52
N ALA A 317 -3.70 -24.78 4.78
CA ALA A 317 -2.87 -25.22 5.90
C ALA A 317 -2.63 -26.74 5.94
N GLU A 318 -3.57 -27.54 5.38
CA GLU A 318 -3.49 -29.01 5.38
C GLU A 318 -2.65 -29.53 4.22
N THR A 319 -2.90 -29.02 3.02
CA THR A 319 -2.25 -29.48 1.80
C THR A 319 -0.98 -28.71 1.45
N GLY A 320 -0.79 -27.53 2.03
CA GLY A 320 0.30 -26.61 1.71
C GLY A 320 0.20 -25.98 0.31
N ARG A 321 -0.91 -26.18 -0.39
CA ARG A 321 -1.15 -25.63 -1.73
C ARG A 321 -1.54 -24.16 -1.65
N GLY A 322 -1.21 -23.40 -2.70
CA GLY A 322 -1.69 -22.05 -2.87
C GLY A 322 -3.08 -22.02 -3.49
N ARG A 323 -3.85 -20.99 -3.13
CA ARG A 323 -5.13 -20.67 -3.76
C ARG A 323 -5.22 -19.19 -4.03
N ALA A 324 -5.74 -18.82 -5.20
CA ALA A 324 -6.17 -17.48 -5.53
C ALA A 324 -7.68 -17.47 -5.74
N LYS A 325 -8.38 -16.55 -5.05
CA LYS A 325 -9.80 -16.27 -5.23
C LYS A 325 -9.94 -14.93 -5.94
N VAL A 326 -10.56 -14.92 -7.12
CA VAL A 326 -10.82 -13.70 -7.89
C VAL A 326 -12.26 -13.26 -7.66
N THR A 327 -12.45 -12.00 -7.28
CA THR A 327 -13.75 -11.37 -7.11
C THR A 327 -13.86 -10.10 -7.95
N VAL A 328 -15.06 -9.82 -8.46
CA VAL A 328 -15.40 -8.59 -9.19
C VAL A 328 -16.72 -8.10 -8.62
N GLY A 329 -16.76 -6.85 -8.14
CA GLY A 329 -17.93 -6.30 -7.47
C GLY A 329 -18.43 -7.20 -6.34
N GLY A 330 -17.54 -7.71 -5.50
CA GLY A 330 -17.86 -8.60 -4.38
C GLY A 330 -18.26 -10.03 -4.74
N LYS A 331 -18.38 -10.37 -6.03
CA LYS A 331 -18.78 -11.72 -6.48
C LYS A 331 -17.58 -12.53 -6.89
N VAL A 332 -17.47 -13.75 -6.36
CA VAL A 332 -16.44 -14.71 -6.78
C VAL A 332 -16.68 -15.11 -8.22
N VAL A 333 -15.71 -14.87 -9.08
CA VAL A 333 -15.76 -15.19 -10.52
C VAL A 333 -14.83 -16.33 -10.89
N GLU A 334 -13.75 -16.55 -10.09
CA GLU A 334 -12.79 -17.63 -10.34
C GLU A 334 -12.10 -18.05 -9.04
N ASN A 335 -11.73 -19.35 -8.95
CA ASN A 335 -10.80 -19.88 -7.96
C ASN A 335 -9.70 -20.65 -8.70
N VAL A 336 -8.45 -20.34 -8.39
CA VAL A 336 -7.27 -20.96 -8.99
C VAL A 336 -6.48 -21.66 -7.90
N ASP A 337 -6.40 -22.99 -7.98
CA ASP A 337 -5.55 -23.78 -7.10
C ASP A 337 -4.15 -23.94 -7.73
N MET A 338 -3.12 -23.74 -6.91
CA MET A 338 -1.72 -23.74 -7.33
C MET A 338 -0.91 -24.77 -6.54
N PRO A 339 0.05 -25.46 -7.15
CA PRO A 339 0.94 -26.36 -6.40
C PRO A 339 1.76 -25.60 -5.34
N VAL A 340 2.18 -24.38 -5.68
CA VAL A 340 2.95 -23.45 -4.82
C VAL A 340 2.28 -22.08 -4.87
N GLY A 341 2.13 -21.42 -3.75
CA GLY A 341 1.60 -20.06 -3.62
C GLY A 341 2.39 -19.24 -2.61
N VAL A 342 1.73 -18.32 -1.91
CA VAL A 342 2.34 -17.62 -0.78
C VAL A 342 2.79 -18.62 0.29
N PRO A 343 3.94 -18.39 0.99
CA PRO A 343 4.46 -19.35 1.97
C PRO A 343 3.53 -19.57 3.17
N HIS A 344 2.77 -18.56 3.54
CA HIS A 344 1.79 -18.60 4.64
C HIS A 344 0.69 -17.57 4.38
N SER A 345 -0.51 -17.75 4.96
CA SER A 345 -1.60 -16.79 4.81
C SER A 345 -1.46 -15.55 5.72
N PHE A 346 -0.64 -15.60 6.76
CA PHE A 346 -0.31 -14.41 7.55
C PHE A 346 0.78 -13.61 6.83
N ILE A 347 0.34 -12.56 6.12
CA ILE A 347 1.20 -11.70 5.32
C ILE A 347 1.59 -10.48 6.15
N ILE A 348 2.88 -10.14 6.15
CA ILE A 348 3.44 -9.06 6.99
C ILE A 348 3.93 -7.90 6.13
N ALA A 349 4.59 -8.20 5.03
CA ALA A 349 5.17 -7.19 4.16
C ALA A 349 5.04 -7.59 2.69
N ALA A 350 5.01 -6.60 1.81
CA ALA A 350 5.10 -6.82 0.38
C ALA A 350 5.88 -5.69 -0.28
N ASP A 351 6.56 -6.01 -1.39
CA ASP A 351 7.13 -5.03 -2.28
C ASP A 351 6.93 -5.44 -3.74
N VAL A 352 7.00 -4.47 -4.65
CA VAL A 352 6.75 -4.64 -6.08
C VAL A 352 8.03 -4.47 -6.88
N ASP A 353 8.17 -5.25 -7.96
CA ASP A 353 9.35 -5.28 -8.82
C ASP A 353 8.90 -5.38 -10.28
N GLY A 354 8.48 -4.25 -10.83
CA GLY A 354 7.82 -4.26 -12.14
C GLY A 354 6.55 -5.12 -12.09
N ASP A 355 6.55 -6.22 -12.86
CA ASP A 355 5.44 -7.16 -12.91
C ASP A 355 5.47 -8.17 -11.74
N ASP A 356 6.62 -8.37 -11.12
CA ASP A 356 6.80 -9.31 -10.00
C ASP A 356 6.36 -8.71 -8.65
N ILE A 357 6.09 -9.59 -7.70
CA ILE A 357 5.81 -9.23 -6.30
C ILE A 357 6.65 -10.09 -5.34
N TRP A 358 7.06 -9.46 -4.24
CA TRP A 358 7.76 -10.11 -3.14
C TRP A 358 6.93 -9.98 -1.87
N VAL A 359 6.71 -11.11 -1.18
CA VAL A 359 5.74 -11.20 -0.10
C VAL A 359 6.38 -11.86 1.13
N GLY A 360 6.57 -11.09 2.17
CA GLY A 360 7.04 -11.56 3.47
C GLY A 360 5.89 -12.11 4.32
N THR A 361 6.07 -13.30 4.87
CA THR A 361 5.05 -13.98 5.67
C THR A 361 5.61 -14.48 7.00
N ALA A 362 4.74 -15.01 7.87
CA ALA A 362 5.16 -15.65 9.11
C ALA A 362 5.95 -16.96 8.92
N LYS A 363 6.04 -17.51 7.69
CA LYS A 363 6.73 -18.78 7.40
C LYS A 363 7.46 -18.78 6.06
N GLY A 364 8.22 -17.74 5.77
CA GLY A 364 9.05 -17.62 4.60
C GLY A 364 8.69 -16.41 3.71
N LEU A 365 9.50 -16.24 2.68
CA LEU A 365 9.35 -15.22 1.64
C LEU A 365 8.81 -15.86 0.36
N GLY A 366 7.80 -15.25 -0.23
CA GLY A 366 7.26 -15.62 -1.54
C GLY A 366 7.71 -14.65 -2.63
N TRP A 367 8.06 -15.16 -3.78
CA TRP A 367 8.28 -14.42 -5.01
C TRP A 367 7.22 -14.84 -6.03
N GLY A 368 6.21 -14.00 -6.25
CA GLY A 368 5.20 -14.14 -7.29
C GLY A 368 5.72 -13.56 -8.59
N LYS A 369 5.87 -14.42 -9.61
CA LYS A 369 6.41 -14.02 -10.91
C LYS A 369 5.32 -13.50 -11.83
N GLY A 370 5.55 -12.33 -12.38
CA GLY A 370 4.64 -11.62 -13.23
C GLY A 370 4.67 -12.01 -14.71
N GLU A 371 5.34 -13.10 -15.09
CA GLU A 371 5.35 -13.59 -16.47
C GLU A 371 3.91 -13.75 -16.98
N GLY A 372 3.51 -12.87 -17.88
CA GLY A 372 2.15 -12.84 -18.41
C GLY A 372 1.11 -12.11 -17.54
N TYR A 373 1.46 -11.66 -16.32
CA TYR A 373 0.54 -10.94 -15.44
C TYR A 373 -0.10 -9.74 -16.12
N TYR A 374 0.71 -8.95 -16.83
CA TYR A 374 0.23 -7.78 -17.56
C TYR A 374 -0.24 -8.04 -18.98
N ALA A 375 -0.06 -9.23 -19.54
CA ALA A 375 -0.58 -9.53 -20.88
C ALA A 375 -2.10 -9.40 -20.98
N GLY A 376 -2.82 -9.60 -19.86
CA GLY A 376 -4.27 -9.39 -19.78
C GLY A 376 -4.68 -7.98 -19.31
N THR A 377 -3.86 -7.30 -18.51
CA THR A 377 -4.20 -6.00 -17.91
C THR A 377 -3.86 -4.80 -18.80
N LYS A 378 -2.91 -4.92 -19.72
CA LYS A 378 -2.62 -3.85 -20.71
C LYS A 378 -3.83 -3.50 -21.57
N GLU A 379 -4.70 -4.45 -21.85
CA GLU A 379 -5.96 -4.18 -22.56
C GLU A 379 -7.02 -3.52 -21.66
N ARG A 380 -6.94 -3.68 -20.32
CA ARG A 380 -7.84 -3.03 -19.35
C ARG A 380 -7.51 -1.57 -19.11
N ALA A 381 -6.24 -1.21 -19.01
CA ALA A 381 -5.80 0.17 -18.80
C ALA A 381 -6.35 1.14 -19.86
N LEU A 382 -6.66 0.64 -21.07
CA LEU A 382 -7.27 1.41 -22.12
C LEU A 382 -8.75 1.73 -21.88
N TYR A 383 -9.46 0.99 -21.02
CA TYR A 383 -10.90 1.20 -20.76
C TYR A 383 -11.17 2.17 -19.60
N THR A 384 -10.26 2.31 -18.65
CA THR A 384 -10.44 3.16 -17.47
C THR A 384 -10.08 4.62 -17.70
N TYR A 385 -9.29 4.94 -18.70
CA TYR A 385 -8.81 6.30 -18.96
C TYR A 385 -9.80 7.22 -19.73
N GLY A 386 -10.98 6.79 -20.05
CA GLY A 386 -11.93 7.55 -20.88
C GLY A 386 -13.28 7.86 -20.25
N GLN A 387 -13.56 7.37 -19.06
CA GLN A 387 -14.81 7.68 -18.36
C GLN A 387 -14.60 8.90 -17.46
N PRO A 388 -15.44 9.95 -17.58
CA PRO A 388 -15.45 11.01 -16.57
C PRO A 388 -15.79 10.36 -15.22
N ALA A 389 -15.07 10.78 -14.16
CA ALA A 389 -15.43 10.38 -12.80
C ALA A 389 -16.93 10.62 -12.59
N PRO A 390 -17.65 9.68 -11.95
CA PRO A 390 -19.06 9.90 -11.65
C PRO A 390 -19.21 11.24 -10.94
N GLU A 391 -20.21 12.02 -11.35
CA GLU A 391 -20.49 13.30 -10.68
C GLU A 391 -20.68 13.02 -9.18
N PRO A 392 -20.09 13.83 -8.29
CA PRO A 392 -20.23 13.62 -6.86
C PRO A 392 -21.72 13.60 -6.54
N MET A 393 -22.19 12.54 -5.88
CA MET A 393 -23.53 12.54 -5.32
C MET A 393 -23.62 13.75 -4.39
N VAL A 394 -24.47 14.70 -4.74
CA VAL A 394 -24.75 15.86 -3.89
C VAL A 394 -25.43 15.29 -2.64
N THR A 395 -24.64 15.05 -1.60
CA THR A 395 -25.18 14.70 -0.29
C THR A 395 -26.00 15.88 0.20
N ALA A 396 -27.22 15.62 0.62
CA ALA A 396 -28.03 16.62 1.30
C ALA A 396 -27.22 17.22 2.47
N PRO A 397 -27.33 18.54 2.71
CA PRO A 397 -26.55 19.20 3.75
C PRO A 397 -26.80 18.47 5.08
N VAL A 398 -25.73 17.98 5.68
CA VAL A 398 -25.75 17.39 7.02
C VAL A 398 -26.34 18.42 7.97
N ALA A 399 -27.45 18.10 8.61
CA ALA A 399 -28.04 18.93 9.63
C ALA A 399 -26.98 19.18 10.71
N GLN A 400 -26.58 20.44 10.89
CA GLN A 400 -25.66 20.84 11.96
C GLN A 400 -26.17 20.27 13.29
N LYS A 401 -25.45 19.33 13.88
CA LYS A 401 -25.73 18.87 15.25
C LYS A 401 -25.62 20.09 16.19
N ALA A 402 -26.65 20.28 16.99
CA ALA A 402 -26.63 21.32 18.03
C ALA A 402 -25.43 21.11 18.96
N PRO A 403 -24.78 22.20 19.43
CA PRO A 403 -23.63 22.10 20.32
C PRO A 403 -23.99 21.32 21.57
N LEU A 404 -23.15 20.34 21.92
CA LEU A 404 -23.28 19.56 23.15
C LEU A 404 -23.33 20.48 24.37
N ALA A 405 -24.37 20.32 25.18
CA ALA A 405 -24.53 21.07 26.44
C ALA A 405 -23.33 20.79 27.37
N PRO A 406 -22.81 21.81 28.09
CA PRO A 406 -21.65 21.65 28.95
C PRO A 406 -21.93 20.61 30.05
N LYS A 407 -21.01 19.67 30.24
CA LYS A 407 -21.07 18.68 31.33
C LYS A 407 -21.08 19.37 32.67
N ARG A 408 -22.11 19.15 33.50
CA ARG A 408 -22.19 19.65 34.87
C ARG A 408 -21.02 19.07 35.70
N PRO A 409 -20.35 19.89 36.54
CA PRO A 409 -19.32 19.38 37.42
C PRO A 409 -19.93 18.39 38.42
N LYS A 410 -19.28 17.21 38.59
CA LYS A 410 -19.62 16.26 39.64
C LYS A 410 -19.33 16.91 41.00
N GLY A 411 -20.40 17.24 41.71
CA GLY A 411 -20.33 17.70 43.09
C GLY A 411 -19.77 16.58 43.99
N GLY A 412 -18.74 16.90 44.75
CA GLY A 412 -18.21 16.01 45.77
C GLY A 412 -19.19 15.81 46.94
N ARG A 413 -19.17 14.56 47.42
CA ARG A 413 -19.31 14.19 48.82
C ARG A 413 -18.49 12.93 49.06
#